data_9b832b09d4b6c6a73d3ae4fd3704aec8
#
_entry.id   9b832b09d4b6c6a73d3ae4fd3704aec8
#
_cell.length_a   1.000
_cell.length_b   1.000
_cell.length_c   1.000
_cell.angle_alpha   90.00
_cell.angle_beta   90.00
_cell.angle_gamma   90.00
#
_symmetry.space_group_name_H-M   'P 1'
#
loop_
_entity.id
_entity.type
_entity.pdbx_description
1 polymer ?
#
loop_
_entity_poly.entity_id
_entity_poly.type
_entity_poly.pdbx_seq_one_letter_code
_entity_poly.pdbx_strand_id
1 'polypeptide(L)'
;MKKIFIFTLLTILTLGLFRPVTALAEEQKLPSGTDRDKIGQKIQDYVKEHEKTTAGMATAVFDKDGTIYQGNFGYMDKEKGIKADDDSVFEWGSVTKLTVWVSVMQLWEQGKIDL
;
A
#
# COMPACT_ATOMS: atom_id res chain seq x y z
N MET A 1 -36.11 -43.76 5.35
CA MET A 1 -36.23 -42.43 4.70
C MET A 1 -35.60 -41.30 5.55
N LYS A 2 -35.85 -41.17 6.85
CA LYS A 2 -35.26 -40.09 7.68
C LYS A 2 -33.74 -40.08 7.78
N LYS A 3 -33.07 -41.24 7.75
CA LYS A 3 -31.61 -41.34 7.85
C LYS A 3 -30.85 -40.89 6.59
N ILE A 4 -31.44 -41.04 5.42
CA ILE A 4 -30.90 -40.60 4.13
C ILE A 4 -30.95 -39.07 4.03
N PHE A 5 -32.01 -38.42 4.54
CA PHE A 5 -32.16 -36.97 4.52
C PHE A 5 -31.12 -36.24 5.43
N ILE A 6 -30.75 -36.88 6.55
CA ILE A 6 -29.75 -36.30 7.47
C ILE A 6 -28.34 -36.39 6.86
N PHE A 7 -28.03 -37.47 6.13
CA PHE A 7 -26.72 -37.61 5.47
C PHE A 7 -26.54 -36.64 4.31
N THR A 8 -27.59 -36.40 3.50
CA THR A 8 -27.54 -35.41 2.41
C THR A 8 -27.45 -33.97 2.94
N LEU A 9 -28.11 -33.66 4.06
CA LEU A 9 -28.02 -32.31 4.67
C LEU A 9 -26.63 -32.05 5.27
N LEU A 10 -25.99 -33.08 5.85
CA LEU A 10 -24.66 -32.96 6.41
C LEU A 10 -23.57 -32.79 5.33
N THR A 11 -23.72 -33.45 4.17
CA THR A 11 -22.78 -33.29 3.04
C THR A 11 -22.91 -31.92 2.36
N ILE A 12 -24.09 -31.33 2.31
CA ILE A 12 -24.28 -29.97 1.75
C ILE A 12 -23.69 -28.92 2.70
N LEU A 13 -23.81 -29.11 4.02
CA LEU A 13 -23.25 -28.19 5.01
C LEU A 13 -21.70 -28.19 5.02
N THR A 14 -21.06 -29.33 4.72
CA THR A 14 -19.59 -29.41 4.65
C THR A 14 -19.02 -28.86 3.35
N LEU A 15 -19.75 -28.92 2.22
CA LEU A 15 -19.31 -28.32 0.96
C LEU A 15 -19.39 -26.78 0.96
N GLY A 16 -20.28 -26.19 1.78
CA GLY A 16 -20.42 -24.72 1.89
C GLY A 16 -19.33 -24.02 2.70
N LEU A 17 -18.50 -24.77 3.45
CA LEU A 17 -17.43 -24.22 4.28
C LEU A 17 -16.06 -24.15 3.57
N PHE A 18 -15.91 -24.77 2.41
CA PHE A 18 -14.73 -24.64 1.58
C PHE A 18 -14.83 -23.42 0.69
N ARG A 19 -14.56 -22.21 1.23
CA ARG A 19 -14.16 -21.09 0.38
C ARG A 19 -12.82 -21.46 -0.25
N PRO A 20 -12.69 -21.38 -1.60
CA PRO A 20 -11.42 -21.67 -2.23
C PRO A 20 -10.36 -20.70 -1.66
N VAL A 21 -9.29 -21.26 -1.12
CA VAL A 21 -8.12 -20.54 -0.58
C VAL A 21 -7.50 -19.56 -1.62
N THR A 22 -7.81 -19.75 -2.89
CA THR A 22 -7.38 -18.87 -3.98
C THR A 22 -7.89 -17.43 -3.86
N ALA A 23 -9.08 -17.19 -3.29
CA ALA A 23 -9.59 -15.83 -3.10
C ALA A 23 -8.84 -15.04 -2.01
N LEU A 24 -8.27 -15.73 -1.02
CA LEU A 24 -7.45 -15.10 0.03
C LEU A 24 -6.01 -14.82 -0.44
N ALA A 25 -5.50 -15.57 -1.42
CA ALA A 25 -4.16 -15.37 -1.96
C ALA A 25 -4.10 -14.18 -2.94
N GLU A 26 -5.19 -13.85 -3.59
CA GLU A 26 -5.25 -12.74 -4.55
C GLU A 26 -5.32 -11.37 -3.85
N GLU A 27 -5.92 -11.30 -2.67
CA GLU A 27 -5.95 -10.09 -1.82
C GLU A 27 -4.56 -9.74 -1.21
N GLN A 28 -3.61 -10.66 -1.23
CA GLN A 28 -2.26 -10.45 -0.71
C GLN A 28 -1.27 -9.92 -1.75
N LYS A 29 -1.69 -9.72 -2.99
CA LYS A 29 -0.85 -9.19 -4.07
C LYS A 29 -1.19 -7.74 -4.38
N LEU A 30 -0.14 -6.98 -4.67
CA LEU A 30 -0.28 -5.65 -5.26
C LEU A 30 -0.69 -5.76 -6.74
N PRO A 31 -1.23 -4.70 -7.36
CA PRO A 31 -1.57 -4.70 -8.79
C PRO A 31 -0.40 -5.07 -9.71
N SER A 32 0.84 -4.89 -9.24
CA SER A 32 2.07 -5.32 -9.92
C SER A 32 2.33 -6.84 -9.85
N GLY A 33 1.48 -7.61 -9.16
CA GLY A 33 1.69 -9.04 -8.88
C GLY A 33 2.70 -9.32 -7.76
N THR A 34 3.24 -8.28 -7.12
CA THR A 34 4.16 -8.44 -5.98
C THR A 34 3.38 -8.82 -4.73
N ASP A 35 3.86 -9.82 -3.99
CA ASP A 35 3.30 -10.17 -2.69
C ASP A 35 3.49 -8.99 -1.71
N ARG A 36 2.46 -8.68 -0.92
CA ARG A 36 2.46 -7.51 0.00
C ARG A 36 3.58 -7.59 1.03
N ASP A 37 3.86 -8.76 1.54
CA ASP A 37 4.93 -9.03 2.51
C ASP A 37 6.35 -8.83 1.94
N LYS A 38 6.50 -8.89 0.61
CA LYS A 38 7.80 -8.73 -0.08
C LYS A 38 8.10 -7.30 -0.51
N ILE A 39 7.14 -6.37 -0.40
CA ILE A 39 7.35 -5.01 -0.88
C ILE A 39 8.48 -4.30 -0.13
N GLY A 40 8.56 -4.49 1.20
CA GLY A 40 9.62 -3.93 2.02
C GLY A 40 11.02 -4.36 1.56
N GLN A 41 11.19 -5.65 1.30
CA GLN A 41 12.47 -6.19 0.81
C GLN A 41 12.83 -5.61 -0.57
N LYS A 42 11.87 -5.56 -1.50
CA LYS A 42 12.11 -4.97 -2.83
C LYS A 42 12.52 -3.51 -2.78
N ILE A 43 11.91 -2.73 -1.89
CA ILE A 43 12.28 -1.32 -1.70
C ILE A 43 13.69 -1.22 -1.13
N GLN A 44 14.04 -2.02 -0.13
CA GLN A 44 15.37 -2.05 0.46
C GLN A 44 16.45 -2.42 -0.57
N ASP A 45 16.18 -3.43 -1.40
CA ASP A 45 17.08 -3.87 -2.46
C ASP A 45 17.29 -2.75 -3.49
N TYR A 46 16.21 -2.08 -3.91
CA TYR A 46 16.26 -0.94 -4.81
C TYR A 46 17.10 0.23 -4.23
N VAL A 47 16.88 0.58 -2.98
CA VAL A 47 17.64 1.65 -2.32
C VAL A 47 19.11 1.30 -2.23
N LYS A 48 19.44 0.06 -1.88
CA LYS A 48 20.82 -0.42 -1.81
C LYS A 48 21.52 -0.37 -3.17
N GLU A 49 20.83 -0.74 -4.24
CA GLU A 49 21.35 -0.66 -5.60
C GLU A 49 21.67 0.79 -6.00
N HIS A 50 20.86 1.75 -5.51
CA HIS A 50 20.96 3.17 -5.87
C HIS A 50 21.63 4.04 -4.79
N GLU A 51 22.24 3.45 -3.77
CA GLU A 51 22.83 4.19 -2.63
C GLU A 51 23.88 5.24 -3.03
N LYS A 52 24.57 5.04 -4.16
CA LYS A 52 25.59 5.97 -4.67
C LYS A 52 25.00 7.22 -5.32
N THR A 53 23.74 7.15 -5.78
CA THR A 53 23.06 8.23 -6.49
C THR A 53 21.93 8.86 -5.69
N THR A 54 21.55 8.25 -4.54
CA THR A 54 20.47 8.71 -3.67
C THR A 54 21.03 9.12 -2.33
N ALA A 55 20.91 10.39 -1.98
CA ALA A 55 21.39 10.92 -0.69
C ALA A 55 20.49 10.45 0.46
N GLY A 56 19.19 10.57 0.30
CA GLY A 56 18.18 10.12 1.26
C GLY A 56 16.83 9.91 0.61
N MET A 57 16.00 9.07 1.22
CA MET A 57 14.66 8.78 0.72
C MET A 57 13.71 8.44 1.88
N ALA A 58 12.52 9.01 1.84
CA ALA A 58 11.37 8.56 2.64
C ALA A 58 10.37 7.91 1.69
N THR A 59 9.84 6.76 2.08
CA THR A 59 8.87 6.02 1.26
C THR A 59 7.75 5.46 2.11
N ALA A 60 6.54 5.47 1.56
CA ALA A 60 5.39 4.78 2.12
C ALA A 60 4.58 4.12 1.00
N VAL A 61 4.13 2.91 1.26
CA VAL A 61 3.16 2.18 0.43
C VAL A 61 1.92 1.96 1.27
N PHE A 62 0.77 2.37 0.77
CA PHE A 62 -0.49 2.28 1.50
C PHE A 62 -1.64 1.95 0.54
N ASP A 63 -2.73 1.47 1.10
CA ASP A 63 -3.99 1.28 0.40
C ASP A 63 -5.17 1.77 1.27
N LYS A 64 -6.40 1.40 0.89
CA LYS A 64 -7.62 1.75 1.64
C LYS A 64 -7.65 1.21 3.08
N ASP A 65 -6.90 0.17 3.38
CA ASP A 65 -6.88 -0.50 4.67
C ASP A 65 -5.73 0.01 5.57
N GLY A 66 -4.81 0.82 5.03
CA GLY A 66 -3.72 1.46 5.76
C GLY A 66 -2.34 1.31 5.15
N THR A 67 -1.31 1.54 5.96
CA THR A 67 0.08 1.46 5.52
C THR A 67 0.54 0.01 5.41
N ILE A 68 1.01 -0.36 4.21
CA ILE A 68 1.59 -1.67 3.91
C ILE A 68 3.07 -1.68 4.29
N TYR A 69 3.78 -0.60 3.99
CA TYR A 69 5.20 -0.44 4.26
C TYR A 69 5.55 1.03 4.42
N GLN A 70 6.46 1.32 5.35
CA GLN A 70 7.10 2.63 5.51
C GLN A 70 8.58 2.43 5.78
N GLY A 71 9.42 3.30 5.23
CA GLY A 71 10.86 3.25 5.47
C GLY A 71 11.56 4.54 5.09
N ASN A 72 12.62 4.84 5.85
CA ASN A 72 13.49 5.97 5.65
C ASN A 72 14.90 5.45 5.42
N PHE A 73 15.64 6.05 4.47
CA PHE A 73 16.94 5.57 4.04
C PHE A 73 17.89 6.75 3.80
N GLY A 74 19.18 6.48 4.01
CA GLY A 74 20.25 7.46 3.75
C GLY A 74 20.23 8.63 4.72
N TYR A 75 20.43 9.84 4.22
CA TYR A 75 20.64 11.03 5.00
C TYR A 75 19.67 12.16 4.60
N MET A 76 19.12 12.86 5.59
CA MET A 76 18.42 14.12 5.40
C MET A 76 19.44 15.25 5.15
N ASP A 77 20.59 15.23 5.86
CA ASP A 77 21.72 16.13 5.65
C ASP A 77 23.00 15.30 5.65
N LYS A 78 23.53 15.06 4.46
CA LYS A 78 24.73 14.23 4.28
C LYS A 78 25.99 14.89 4.80
N GLU A 79 26.08 16.22 4.72
CA GLU A 79 27.27 16.98 5.19
C GLU A 79 27.37 16.92 6.70
N LYS A 80 26.24 17.02 7.40
CA LYS A 80 26.18 16.91 8.87
C LYS A 80 26.03 15.47 9.36
N GLY A 81 25.90 14.49 8.48
CA GLY A 81 25.70 13.09 8.84
C GLY A 81 24.35 12.81 9.49
N ILE A 82 23.33 13.67 9.29
CA ILE A 82 21.99 13.49 9.85
C ILE A 82 21.24 12.48 8.98
N LYS A 83 20.88 11.34 9.56
CA LYS A 83 20.11 10.29 8.86
C LYS A 83 18.67 10.70 8.64
N ALA A 84 18.07 10.17 7.57
CA ALA A 84 16.63 10.26 7.36
C ALA A 84 15.90 9.34 8.34
N ASP A 85 14.85 9.86 8.97
CA ASP A 85 13.98 9.20 9.96
C ASP A 85 12.53 9.64 9.78
N ASP A 86 11.65 9.24 10.70
CA ASP A 86 10.22 9.55 10.63
C ASP A 86 9.89 11.03 10.87
N ASP A 87 10.81 11.79 11.48
CA ASP A 87 10.68 13.22 11.71
C ASP A 87 11.32 14.07 10.60
N SER A 88 11.95 13.42 9.61
CA SER A 88 12.61 14.09 8.50
C SER A 88 11.59 14.75 7.56
N VAL A 89 11.83 16.02 7.23
CA VAL A 89 10.97 16.80 6.33
C VAL A 89 11.63 16.90 4.95
N PHE A 90 10.91 16.48 3.93
CA PHE A 90 11.33 16.58 2.53
C PHE A 90 10.45 17.59 1.78
N GLU A 91 11.07 18.39 0.93
CA GLU A 91 10.36 19.33 0.08
C GLU A 91 9.63 18.58 -1.05
N TRP A 92 8.32 18.79 -1.16
CA TRP A 92 7.51 18.13 -2.18
C TRP A 92 7.65 18.76 -3.57
N GLY A 93 8.19 19.96 -3.65
CA GLY A 93 8.30 20.69 -4.92
C GLY A 93 6.98 20.76 -5.65
N SER A 94 6.99 20.44 -6.95
CA SER A 94 5.80 20.46 -7.80
C SER A 94 4.71 19.45 -7.46
N VAL A 95 4.98 18.45 -6.65
CA VAL A 95 3.93 17.51 -6.16
C VAL A 95 2.87 18.27 -5.36
N THR A 96 3.23 19.39 -4.72
CA THR A 96 2.30 20.31 -4.04
C THR A 96 1.14 20.77 -4.94
N LYS A 97 1.34 20.85 -6.27
CA LYS A 97 0.27 21.24 -7.21
C LYS A 97 -0.92 20.28 -7.19
N LEU A 98 -0.70 19.00 -6.86
CA LEU A 98 -1.79 18.02 -6.73
C LEU A 98 -2.78 18.43 -5.63
N THR A 99 -2.30 18.99 -4.52
CA THR A 99 -3.18 19.45 -3.43
C THR A 99 -4.05 20.64 -3.86
N VAL A 100 -3.50 21.52 -4.69
CA VAL A 100 -4.27 22.65 -5.30
C VAL A 100 -5.36 22.10 -6.22
N TRP A 101 -5.03 21.15 -7.10
CA TRP A 101 -6.00 20.56 -8.03
C TRP A 101 -7.13 19.83 -7.28
N VAL A 102 -6.80 19.05 -6.27
CA VAL A 102 -7.80 18.39 -5.42
C VAL A 102 -8.70 19.42 -4.74
N SER A 103 -8.14 20.52 -4.21
CA SER A 103 -8.91 21.59 -3.57
C SER A 103 -9.86 22.27 -4.55
N VAL A 104 -9.43 22.54 -5.78
CA VAL A 104 -10.27 23.09 -6.84
C VAL A 104 -11.42 22.13 -7.15
N MET A 105 -11.15 20.85 -7.33
CA MET A 105 -12.19 19.84 -7.57
C MET A 105 -13.20 19.74 -6.44
N GLN A 106 -12.75 19.85 -5.17
CA GLN A 106 -13.64 19.88 -4.02
C GLN A 106 -14.56 21.11 -4.02
N LEU A 107 -14.06 22.26 -4.43
CA LEU A 107 -14.89 23.48 -4.56
C LEU A 107 -15.91 23.35 -5.70
N TRP A 108 -15.51 22.77 -6.81
CA TRP A 108 -16.40 22.47 -7.93
C TRP A 108 -17.49 21.47 -7.53
N GLU A 109 -17.15 20.38 -6.86
CA GLU A 109 -18.10 19.39 -6.36
C GLU A 109 -19.13 20.01 -5.39
N GLN A 110 -18.72 21.02 -4.60
CA GLN A 110 -19.58 21.78 -3.71
C GLN A 110 -20.41 22.87 -4.44
N GLY A 111 -20.29 22.99 -5.75
CA GLY A 111 -20.96 24.03 -6.54
C GLY A 111 -20.49 25.45 -6.25
N LYS A 112 -19.31 25.63 -5.67
CA LYS A 112 -18.76 26.96 -5.33
C LYS A 112 -17.99 27.62 -6.46
N ILE A 113 -17.56 26.85 -7.44
CA ILE A 113 -16.90 27.33 -8.65
C ILE A 113 -17.42 26.54 -9.84
N ASP A 114 -17.35 27.14 -11.04
CA ASP A 114 -17.58 26.49 -12.32
C ASP A 114 -16.23 26.29 -13.05
N LEU A 115 -16.08 25.23 -13.84
CA LEU A 115 -14.86 24.86 -14.57
C LEU A 115 -15.04 25.06 -16.07
#